data_9f4b80509cd77cd164a804adb340aac8
#
_entry.id   9f4b80509cd77cd164a804adb340aac8
#
_cell.length_a   1.000
_cell.length_b   1.000
_cell.length_c   1.000
_cell.angle_alpha   90.00
_cell.angle_beta   90.00
_cell.angle_gamma   90.00
#
_symmetry.space_group_name_H-M   'P 1'
#
loop_
_entity.id
_entity.type
_entity.pdbx_description
1 polymer ?
#
loop_
_entity_poly.entity_id
_entity_poly.type
_entity_poly.pdbx_seq_one_letter_code
_entity_poly.pdbx_strand_id
1 'polypeptide(L)'
;MAQDKKAEGGEAPKKTAKPGGGKPAGGKPAGGKPAGAKPAKGEAGPGAVTTGRPHAPAKRPRLATLYEEKVRPALMEKFGYKSVMQAPRFEKIVLNMGVGDAIQDQKMLDAAMNELGQITGQRPALRRARKSISNFKLRQGVGVGCSVTLRGGRMYEFYDRLVNVAVPRIRDFRGVSPRSFDGRGNYSMGLTEQIIFPEINYDKVGKIRGMDVTIVTSAKTDEEGRELLRLMSMPFRQR
;
A
#
# COMPACT_ATOMS: atom_id res chain seq x y z
N MET A 1 -31.12 -66.36 15.52
CA MET A 1 -29.85 -67.04 15.84
C MET A 1 -28.83 -65.95 16.04
N ALA A 2 -28.63 -65.50 17.31
CA ALA A 2 -27.72 -66.08 18.26
C ALA A 2 -26.26 -65.87 17.74
N GLN A 3 -25.34 -65.29 18.36
CA GLN A 3 -24.86 -65.09 19.73
C GLN A 3 -23.68 -64.08 19.67
N ASP A 4 -23.60 -63.08 20.53
CA ASP A 4 -22.97 -63.07 21.83
C ASP A 4 -21.43 -63.25 21.85
N LYS A 5 -20.81 -62.30 22.49
CA LYS A 5 -19.88 -62.28 23.65
C LYS A 5 -18.83 -61.20 23.49
N LYS A 6 -18.83 -60.21 24.38
CA LYS A 6 -18.26 -60.13 25.73
C LYS A 6 -16.76 -59.70 25.65
N ALA A 7 -16.46 -58.53 26.08
CA ALA A 7 -16.15 -57.99 27.42
C ALA A 7 -14.67 -57.86 27.72
N GLU A 8 -14.39 -56.83 28.47
CA GLU A 8 -13.34 -56.60 29.51
C GLU A 8 -12.02 -56.02 28.96
N GLY A 9 -11.44 -55.04 29.56
CA GLY A 9 -11.47 -54.38 30.84
C GLY A 9 -10.31 -53.41 30.90
N GLY A 10 -10.47 -52.33 31.52
CA GLY A 10 -9.81 -51.87 32.70
C GLY A 10 -8.36 -51.37 32.49
N GLU A 11 -7.98 -50.20 32.77
CA GLU A 11 -7.51 -49.74 34.06
C GLU A 11 -6.83 -48.36 33.93
N ALA A 12 -7.32 -47.40 34.63
CA ALA A 12 -6.51 -46.28 35.07
C ALA A 12 -5.75 -46.71 36.33
N PRO A 13 -4.55 -46.24 36.58
CA PRO A 13 -4.44 -45.42 37.75
C PRO A 13 -3.33 -44.35 37.87
N LYS A 14 -3.60 -43.49 38.80
CA LYS A 14 -2.76 -42.93 39.87
C LYS A 14 -1.99 -41.65 39.67
N LYS A 15 -2.56 -40.69 40.36
CA LYS A 15 -1.91 -39.52 41.01
C LYS A 15 -0.83 -39.92 42.00
N THR A 16 0.27 -39.17 42.03
CA THR A 16 1.07 -38.88 43.25
C THR A 16 1.72 -37.52 43.05
N ALA A 17 1.34 -36.48 43.74
CA ALA A 17 1.67 -36.02 45.08
C ALA A 17 3.01 -35.22 45.12
N LYS A 18 2.86 -33.92 45.46
CA LYS A 18 3.92 -32.98 45.90
C LYS A 18 4.51 -33.44 47.27
N PRO A 19 5.71 -32.99 47.64
CA PRO A 19 5.89 -31.90 48.59
C PRO A 19 7.04 -30.96 48.19
N GLY A 20 7.14 -29.69 48.51
CA GLY A 20 6.91 -28.96 49.73
C GLY A 20 8.22 -28.41 50.28
N GLY A 21 8.34 -27.08 50.31
CA GLY A 21 9.09 -26.40 51.37
C GLY A 21 10.49 -25.86 51.08
N GLY A 22 10.68 -24.55 51.34
CA GLY A 22 11.97 -24.03 51.77
C GLY A 22 12.40 -22.67 51.21
N LYS A 23 11.92 -21.55 51.77
CA LYS A 23 12.69 -20.30 51.85
C LYS A 23 13.67 -20.41 53.01
N PRO A 24 14.83 -19.77 52.95
CA PRO A 24 15.02 -18.62 53.83
C PRO A 24 15.72 -17.39 53.18
N ALA A 25 15.58 -16.35 53.96
CA ALA A 25 15.93 -14.96 53.73
C ALA A 25 17.43 -14.65 53.87
N GLY A 26 17.80 -13.48 53.32
CA GLY A 26 18.77 -12.59 53.95
C GLY A 26 20.09 -12.37 53.23
N GLY A 27 20.38 -11.09 52.88
CA GLY A 27 21.75 -10.66 52.68
C GLY A 27 21.95 -9.63 51.56
N LYS A 28 21.71 -8.31 51.82
CA LYS A 28 22.46 -7.24 51.16
C LYS A 28 23.86 -7.13 51.77
N PRO A 29 24.87 -6.85 51.00
CA PRO A 29 25.56 -5.58 51.21
C PRO A 29 25.93 -4.81 49.95
N ALA A 30 26.26 -3.58 50.23
CA ALA A 30 26.53 -2.41 49.41
C ALA A 30 27.79 -2.48 48.54
N GLY A 31 27.76 -1.64 47.47
CA GLY A 31 28.89 -0.84 47.08
C GLY A 31 29.80 -1.39 46.00
N GLY A 32 29.76 -0.74 44.82
CA GLY A 32 30.82 -0.91 43.84
C GLY A 32 30.40 -0.41 42.44
N LYS A 33 30.57 0.89 42.13
CA LYS A 33 30.63 1.35 40.76
C LYS A 33 31.95 0.87 40.17
N PRO A 34 31.95 0.35 38.95
CA PRO A 34 33.08 0.54 38.06
C PRO A 34 32.71 1.37 36.82
N ALA A 35 33.71 2.11 36.40
CA ALA A 35 33.73 3.04 35.31
C ALA A 35 33.46 2.46 33.95
N GLY A 36 32.88 3.29 33.10
CA GLY A 36 32.95 3.43 31.66
C GLY A 36 33.48 2.27 30.82
N ALA A 37 32.53 1.48 30.26
CA ALA A 37 32.80 0.73 29.03
C ALA A 37 32.00 1.36 27.90
N LYS A 38 32.70 1.89 26.91
CA LYS A 38 32.13 2.34 25.62
C LYS A 38 31.44 1.16 24.96
N PRO A 39 30.19 1.32 24.45
CA PRO A 39 29.57 0.26 23.66
C PRO A 39 30.31 0.15 22.32
N ALA A 40 30.72 -1.08 21.99
CA ALA A 40 31.28 -1.46 20.72
C ALA A 40 30.29 -1.15 19.58
N LYS A 41 30.82 -0.63 18.50
CA LYS A 41 30.12 -0.46 17.21
C LYS A 41 29.57 -1.82 16.77
N GLY A 42 28.28 -2.03 16.95
CA GLY A 42 27.56 -3.13 16.32
C GLY A 42 27.44 -2.87 14.82
N GLU A 43 27.93 -3.78 14.02
CA GLU A 43 27.74 -3.82 12.59
C GLU A 43 26.23 -3.80 12.27
N ALA A 44 25.82 -2.75 11.53
CA ALA A 44 24.46 -2.62 11.05
C ALA A 44 24.21 -3.68 9.97
N GLY A 45 23.38 -4.66 10.26
CA GLY A 45 22.85 -5.60 9.27
C GLY A 45 22.06 -4.87 8.17
N PRO A 46 21.97 -5.44 6.95
CA PRO A 46 21.28 -4.80 5.82
C PRO A 46 19.77 -4.77 6.09
N GLY A 47 19.24 -3.61 6.47
CA GLY A 47 17.81 -3.44 6.68
C GLY A 47 17.38 -2.39 7.71
N ALA A 48 18.28 -1.65 8.32
CA ALA A 48 17.91 -0.55 9.21
C ALA A 48 17.29 0.59 8.39
N VAL A 49 15.96 0.64 8.41
CA VAL A 49 15.21 1.83 7.97
C VAL A 49 15.62 2.97 8.88
N THR A 50 16.40 3.91 8.37
CA THR A 50 16.77 5.15 9.06
C THR A 50 15.53 6.01 9.27
N THR A 51 14.83 5.76 10.36
CA THR A 51 13.83 6.67 10.91
C THR A 51 14.55 7.82 11.59
N GLY A 52 14.52 9.01 10.98
CA GLY A 52 14.90 10.19 11.75
C GLY A 52 15.92 11.17 11.17
N ARG A 53 15.88 11.42 9.85
CA ARG A 53 16.36 12.73 9.38
C ARG A 53 15.18 13.70 9.43
N PRO A 54 15.33 14.89 10.09
CA PRO A 54 14.34 15.93 9.96
C PRO A 54 14.19 16.22 8.47
N HIS A 55 13.05 15.89 7.89
CA HIS A 55 12.74 16.25 6.52
C HIS A 55 12.78 17.78 6.46
N ALA A 56 13.73 18.33 5.69
CA ALA A 56 13.62 19.72 5.26
C ALA A 56 12.20 19.93 4.71
N PRO A 57 11.54 21.07 4.99
CA PRO A 57 10.19 21.28 4.53
C PRO A 57 10.12 21.02 3.03
N ALA A 58 9.40 19.99 2.64
CA ALA A 58 9.30 19.58 1.26
C ALA A 58 8.79 20.78 0.45
N LYS A 59 9.49 21.16 -0.61
CA LYS A 59 9.04 22.20 -1.54
C LYS A 59 7.63 21.83 -1.97
N ARG A 60 6.76 22.84 -2.03
CA ARG A 60 5.37 22.65 -2.43
C ARG A 60 5.33 22.04 -3.84
N PRO A 61 4.56 20.96 -4.09
CA PRO A 61 4.49 20.32 -5.40
C PRO A 61 3.97 21.29 -6.46
N ARG A 62 4.55 21.27 -7.65
CA ARG A 62 4.16 22.13 -8.79
C ARG A 62 2.67 22.07 -9.09
N LEU A 63 2.09 20.88 -9.13
CA LEU A 63 0.67 20.70 -9.42
C LEU A 63 -0.26 21.18 -8.29
N ALA A 64 0.20 21.19 -7.04
CA ALA A 64 -0.58 21.78 -5.95
C ALA A 64 -0.70 23.30 -6.12
N THR A 65 0.38 23.97 -6.53
CA THR A 65 0.36 25.40 -6.86
C THR A 65 -0.54 25.67 -8.07
N LEU A 66 -0.38 24.90 -9.15
CA LEU A 66 -1.21 25.01 -10.35
C LEU A 66 -2.71 24.84 -10.03
N TYR A 67 -3.05 23.89 -9.14
CA TYR A 67 -4.42 23.70 -8.71
C TYR A 67 -5.00 24.97 -8.05
N GLU A 68 -4.24 25.59 -7.14
CA GLU A 68 -4.71 26.77 -6.44
C GLU A 68 -4.80 28.01 -7.32
N GLU A 69 -3.83 28.21 -8.21
CA GLU A 69 -3.74 29.42 -9.03
C GLU A 69 -4.66 29.39 -10.27
N LYS A 70 -4.79 28.22 -10.91
CA LYS A 70 -5.48 28.11 -12.20
C LYS A 70 -6.72 27.22 -12.16
N VAL A 71 -6.60 26.01 -11.60
CA VAL A 71 -7.66 24.99 -11.71
C VAL A 71 -8.87 25.36 -10.84
N ARG A 72 -8.62 25.76 -9.60
CA ARG A 72 -9.69 26.11 -8.67
C ARG A 72 -10.53 27.31 -9.13
N PRO A 73 -9.96 28.46 -9.57
CA PRO A 73 -10.74 29.57 -10.11
C PRO A 73 -11.57 29.16 -11.34
N ALA A 74 -10.98 28.39 -12.28
CA ALA A 74 -11.67 27.92 -13.47
C ALA A 74 -12.86 27.01 -13.14
N LEU A 75 -12.73 26.13 -12.14
CA LEU A 75 -13.84 25.29 -11.67
C LEU A 75 -14.95 26.12 -11.00
N MET A 76 -14.58 27.14 -10.24
CA MET A 76 -15.54 28.02 -9.58
C MET A 76 -16.36 28.79 -10.61
N GLU A 77 -15.73 29.31 -11.64
CA GLU A 77 -16.38 30.01 -12.74
C GLU A 77 -17.32 29.10 -13.53
N LYS A 78 -16.82 27.88 -13.90
CA LYS A 78 -17.59 26.95 -14.71
C LYS A 78 -18.83 26.37 -14.04
N PHE A 79 -18.73 26.04 -12.75
CA PHE A 79 -19.81 25.41 -11.99
C PHE A 79 -20.56 26.38 -11.05
N GLY A 80 -20.16 27.65 -11.00
CA GLY A 80 -20.84 28.67 -10.20
C GLY A 80 -20.82 28.44 -8.68
N TYR A 81 -19.72 27.88 -8.15
CA TYR A 81 -19.61 27.63 -6.71
C TYR A 81 -19.58 28.92 -5.90
N LYS A 82 -20.37 28.95 -4.82
CA LYS A 82 -20.44 30.10 -3.90
C LYS A 82 -19.23 30.19 -2.95
N SER A 83 -18.58 29.06 -2.68
CA SER A 83 -17.45 28.99 -1.75
C SER A 83 -16.29 28.21 -2.36
N VAL A 84 -15.07 28.68 -2.08
CA VAL A 84 -13.82 28.02 -2.45
C VAL A 84 -13.74 26.56 -1.95
N MET A 85 -14.38 26.27 -0.82
CA MET A 85 -14.38 24.94 -0.22
C MET A 85 -15.28 23.93 -0.96
N GLN A 86 -16.17 24.41 -1.85
CA GLN A 86 -17.02 23.54 -2.67
C GLN A 86 -16.28 23.02 -3.90
N ALA A 87 -15.22 23.71 -4.33
CA ALA A 87 -14.45 23.31 -5.49
C ALA A 87 -13.85 21.90 -5.31
N PRO A 88 -14.03 20.99 -6.29
CA PRO A 88 -13.51 19.63 -6.22
C PRO A 88 -11.98 19.63 -6.18
N ARG A 89 -11.41 18.75 -5.35
CA ARG A 89 -9.97 18.59 -5.17
C ARG A 89 -9.60 17.12 -5.10
N PHE A 90 -8.33 16.81 -5.29
CA PHE A 90 -7.80 15.48 -5.02
C PHE A 90 -7.77 15.21 -3.52
N GLU A 91 -8.30 14.08 -3.09
CA GLU A 91 -8.23 13.61 -1.71
C GLU A 91 -7.12 12.60 -1.50
N LYS A 92 -7.05 11.62 -2.36
CA LYS A 92 -6.05 10.54 -2.33
C LYS A 92 -5.91 9.87 -3.69
N ILE A 93 -4.76 9.26 -3.92
CA ILE A 93 -4.54 8.31 -5.03
C ILE A 93 -4.25 6.95 -4.40
N VAL A 94 -4.98 5.94 -4.84
CA VAL A 94 -4.79 4.55 -4.41
C VAL A 94 -4.20 3.78 -5.56
N LEU A 95 -3.04 3.16 -5.31
CA LEU A 95 -2.44 2.21 -6.22
C LEU A 95 -2.66 0.81 -5.68
N ASN A 96 -3.06 -0.10 -6.54
CA ASN A 96 -3.24 -1.50 -6.21
C ASN A 96 -2.52 -2.36 -7.24
N MET A 97 -1.80 -3.36 -6.78
CA MET A 97 -1.17 -4.36 -7.62
C MET A 97 -1.62 -5.74 -7.16
N GLY A 98 -2.38 -6.43 -8.02
CA GLY A 98 -2.83 -7.80 -7.78
C GLY A 98 -1.74 -8.79 -8.22
N VAL A 99 -1.33 -9.68 -7.33
CA VAL A 99 -0.31 -10.69 -7.59
C VAL A 99 -0.90 -12.07 -7.31
N GLY A 100 -1.61 -12.62 -8.30
CA GLY A 100 -2.23 -13.95 -8.18
C GLY A 100 -1.21 -15.08 -8.02
N ASP A 101 -0.04 -14.93 -8.64
CA ASP A 101 1.06 -15.91 -8.56
C ASP A 101 1.66 -16.02 -7.15
N ALA A 102 1.40 -15.06 -6.28
CA ALA A 102 1.86 -15.07 -4.89
C ALA A 102 1.30 -16.27 -4.07
N ILE A 103 0.27 -16.93 -4.57
CA ILE A 103 -0.27 -18.15 -3.96
C ILE A 103 0.76 -19.28 -4.07
N GLN A 104 1.53 -19.32 -5.15
CA GLN A 104 2.55 -20.34 -5.40
C GLN A 104 3.93 -19.90 -4.92
N ASP A 105 4.29 -18.64 -5.16
CA ASP A 105 5.60 -18.10 -4.80
C ASP A 105 5.47 -16.71 -4.14
N GLN A 106 5.71 -16.69 -2.84
CA GLN A 106 5.67 -15.46 -2.05
C GLN A 106 6.75 -14.45 -2.44
N LYS A 107 7.88 -14.87 -3.02
CA LYS A 107 8.93 -13.97 -3.50
C LYS A 107 8.43 -13.01 -4.57
N MET A 108 7.45 -13.46 -5.38
CA MET A 108 6.81 -12.61 -6.39
C MET A 108 6.06 -11.42 -5.75
N LEU A 109 5.47 -11.64 -4.57
CA LEU A 109 4.78 -10.59 -3.84
C LEU A 109 5.77 -9.59 -3.22
N ASP A 110 6.88 -10.10 -2.66
CA ASP A 110 7.92 -9.24 -2.10
C ASP A 110 8.58 -8.38 -3.19
N ALA A 111 8.81 -8.94 -4.39
CA ALA A 111 9.28 -8.18 -5.55
C ALA A 111 8.29 -7.07 -5.93
N ALA A 112 6.98 -7.40 -6.04
CA ALA A 112 5.94 -6.41 -6.34
C ALA A 112 5.84 -5.31 -5.27
N MET A 113 6.00 -5.65 -4.00
CA MET A 113 6.04 -4.66 -2.91
C MET A 113 7.24 -3.73 -3.03
N ASN A 114 8.41 -4.25 -3.39
CA ASN A 114 9.62 -3.45 -3.60
C ASN A 114 9.45 -2.51 -4.80
N GLU A 115 8.96 -3.01 -5.93
CA GLU A 115 8.67 -2.23 -7.13
C GLU A 115 7.68 -1.10 -6.85
N LEU A 116 6.54 -1.42 -6.23
CA LEU A 116 5.53 -0.41 -5.88
C LEU A 116 6.07 0.61 -4.86
N GLY A 117 6.94 0.16 -3.96
CA GLY A 117 7.65 1.03 -3.01
C GLY A 117 8.59 2.01 -3.71
N GLN A 118 9.31 1.58 -4.75
CA GLN A 118 10.18 2.45 -5.57
C GLN A 118 9.38 3.51 -6.33
N ILE A 119 8.26 3.11 -6.96
CA ILE A 119 7.37 4.03 -7.69
C ILE A 119 6.80 5.10 -6.76
N THR A 120 6.33 4.72 -5.58
CA THR A 120 5.56 5.60 -4.70
C THR A 120 6.38 6.32 -3.65
N GLY A 121 7.60 5.84 -3.38
CA GLY A 121 8.44 6.32 -2.26
C GLY A 121 7.83 6.02 -0.88
N GLN A 122 6.85 5.11 -0.80
CA GLN A 122 6.17 4.73 0.43
C GLN A 122 6.08 3.19 0.51
N ARG A 123 6.27 2.61 1.69
CA ARG A 123 6.15 1.16 1.89
C ARG A 123 4.72 0.71 1.62
N PRO A 124 4.51 -0.24 0.68
CA PRO A 124 3.19 -0.79 0.39
C PRO A 124 2.61 -1.59 1.54
N ALA A 125 1.28 -1.59 1.64
CA ALA A 125 0.54 -2.46 2.55
C ALA A 125 0.25 -3.80 1.86
N LEU A 126 0.61 -4.90 2.50
CA LEU A 126 0.27 -6.25 2.07
C LEU A 126 -1.25 -6.46 2.14
N ARG A 127 -1.84 -6.93 1.05
CA ARG A 127 -3.27 -7.29 0.99
C ARG A 127 -3.42 -8.81 1.08
N ARG A 128 -4.16 -9.25 2.11
CA ARG A 128 -4.40 -10.66 2.39
C ARG A 128 -5.82 -11.06 1.99
N ALA A 129 -5.98 -12.31 1.59
CA ALA A 129 -7.29 -12.89 1.27
C ALA A 129 -8.18 -12.89 2.51
N ARG A 130 -9.42 -12.41 2.36
CA ARG A 130 -10.42 -12.35 3.43
C ARG A 130 -11.16 -13.67 3.64
N LYS A 131 -11.33 -14.45 2.57
CA LYS A 131 -12.07 -15.72 2.55
C LYS A 131 -11.24 -16.77 1.84
N SER A 132 -11.43 -18.04 2.21
CA SER A 132 -10.88 -19.18 1.47
C SER A 132 -11.78 -19.51 0.29
N ILE A 133 -11.18 -19.72 -0.90
CA ILE A 133 -11.88 -20.07 -2.15
C ILE A 133 -11.15 -21.25 -2.76
N SER A 134 -11.79 -22.41 -2.79
CA SER A 134 -11.18 -23.67 -3.26
C SER A 134 -10.81 -23.66 -4.74
N ASN A 135 -11.68 -23.08 -5.59
CA ASN A 135 -11.45 -22.98 -7.03
C ASN A 135 -10.15 -22.25 -7.37
N PHE A 136 -9.79 -21.25 -6.59
CA PHE A 136 -8.52 -20.49 -6.76
C PHE A 136 -7.38 -21.01 -5.90
N LYS A 137 -7.54 -22.14 -5.20
CA LYS A 137 -6.56 -22.69 -4.25
C LYS A 137 -6.12 -21.67 -3.20
N LEU A 138 -7.02 -20.75 -2.84
CA LEU A 138 -6.78 -19.63 -1.96
C LEU A 138 -7.25 -19.94 -0.54
N ARG A 139 -6.37 -19.75 0.44
CA ARG A 139 -6.69 -19.82 1.87
C ARG A 139 -6.78 -18.42 2.48
N GLN A 140 -7.64 -18.26 3.47
CA GLN A 140 -7.73 -17.03 4.25
C GLN A 140 -6.36 -16.66 4.85
N GLY A 141 -6.01 -15.37 4.79
CA GLY A 141 -4.75 -14.86 5.34
C GLY A 141 -3.56 -14.89 4.38
N VAL A 142 -3.64 -15.60 3.26
CA VAL A 142 -2.58 -15.60 2.23
C VAL A 142 -2.50 -14.23 1.57
N GLY A 143 -1.26 -13.74 1.35
CA GLY A 143 -0.99 -12.50 0.62
C GLY A 143 -1.31 -12.65 -0.86
N VAL A 144 -2.12 -11.76 -1.42
CA VAL A 144 -2.56 -11.81 -2.82
C VAL A 144 -2.28 -10.53 -3.60
N GLY A 145 -1.75 -9.52 -2.95
CA GLY A 145 -1.44 -8.25 -3.59
C GLY A 145 -0.88 -7.22 -2.62
N CYS A 146 -0.59 -6.06 -3.15
CA CYS A 146 -0.12 -4.92 -2.37
C CYS A 146 -0.82 -3.63 -2.80
N SER A 147 -0.96 -2.69 -1.89
CA SER A 147 -1.56 -1.40 -2.20
C SER A 147 -0.89 -0.26 -1.45
N VAL A 148 -0.93 0.93 -2.05
CA VAL A 148 -0.45 2.18 -1.47
C VAL A 148 -1.54 3.22 -1.58
N THR A 149 -1.68 4.05 -0.54
CA THR A 149 -2.53 5.24 -0.58
C THR A 149 -1.65 6.47 -0.41
N LEU A 150 -1.66 7.32 -1.42
CA LEU A 150 -0.92 8.58 -1.46
C LEU A 150 -1.85 9.74 -1.13
N ARG A 151 -1.36 10.69 -0.31
CA ARG A 151 -2.06 11.92 0.07
C ARG A 151 -1.10 13.10 0.09
N GLY A 152 -1.65 14.32 0.07
CA GLY A 152 -0.89 15.57 0.19
C GLY A 152 0.16 15.74 -0.89
N GLY A 153 1.35 16.18 -0.54
CA GLY A 153 2.43 16.49 -1.51
C GLY A 153 2.82 15.30 -2.38
N ARG A 154 3.00 14.12 -1.77
CA ARG A 154 3.36 12.88 -2.51
C ARG A 154 2.32 12.49 -3.56
N MET A 155 1.05 12.75 -3.30
CA MET A 155 -0.05 12.49 -4.25
C MET A 155 0.11 13.35 -5.51
N TYR A 156 0.37 14.66 -5.37
CA TYR A 156 0.57 15.55 -6.50
C TYR A 156 1.85 15.24 -7.28
N GLU A 157 2.93 14.89 -6.59
CA GLU A 157 4.19 14.47 -7.23
C GLU A 157 4.03 13.18 -8.02
N PHE A 158 3.32 12.20 -7.45
CA PHE A 158 3.01 10.96 -8.17
C PHE A 158 2.13 11.24 -9.39
N TYR A 159 1.09 12.07 -9.25
CA TYR A 159 0.20 12.43 -10.35
C TYR A 159 0.96 13.15 -11.47
N ASP A 160 1.88 14.06 -11.14
CA ASP A 160 2.74 14.77 -12.11
C ASP A 160 3.58 13.76 -12.92
N ARG A 161 4.24 12.82 -12.26
CA ARG A 161 5.00 11.76 -12.93
C ARG A 161 4.12 10.83 -13.75
N LEU A 162 2.95 10.48 -13.23
CA LEU A 162 1.99 9.63 -13.94
C LEU A 162 1.60 10.26 -15.28
N VAL A 163 1.13 11.51 -15.28
CA VAL A 163 0.60 12.19 -16.47
C VAL A 163 1.69 12.59 -17.45
N ASN A 164 2.79 13.15 -16.97
CA ASN A 164 3.81 13.74 -17.84
C ASN A 164 4.93 12.77 -18.25
N VAL A 165 5.14 11.69 -17.51
CA VAL A 165 6.24 10.76 -17.77
C VAL A 165 5.74 9.35 -18.07
N ALA A 166 4.91 8.76 -17.20
CA ALA A 166 4.52 7.36 -17.32
C ALA A 166 3.51 7.14 -18.45
N VAL A 167 2.45 7.93 -18.50
CA VAL A 167 1.39 7.78 -19.51
C VAL A 167 1.89 7.91 -20.95
N PRO A 168 2.74 8.89 -21.31
CA PRO A 168 3.31 8.98 -22.68
C PRO A 168 4.21 7.80 -23.07
N ARG A 169 4.72 7.04 -22.10
CA ARG A 169 5.57 5.85 -22.32
C ARG A 169 4.77 4.56 -22.53
N ILE A 170 3.45 4.61 -22.38
CA ILE A 170 2.59 3.45 -22.65
C ILE A 170 2.62 3.17 -24.15
N ARG A 171 2.86 1.89 -24.51
CA ARG A 171 2.82 1.46 -25.91
C ARG A 171 1.43 1.71 -26.49
N ASP A 172 1.38 2.24 -27.72
CA ASP A 172 0.13 2.52 -28.46
C ASP A 172 -0.88 3.37 -27.68
N PHE A 173 -0.39 4.33 -26.89
CA PHE A 173 -1.26 5.21 -26.11
C PHE A 173 -2.13 6.10 -26.99
N ARG A 174 -3.46 5.98 -26.82
CA ARG A 174 -4.47 6.77 -27.55
C ARG A 174 -5.32 7.66 -26.64
N GLY A 175 -4.85 7.92 -25.44
CA GLY A 175 -5.61 8.61 -24.41
C GLY A 175 -6.34 7.66 -23.46
N VAL A 176 -6.61 8.15 -22.24
CA VAL A 176 -7.34 7.38 -21.22
C VAL A 176 -8.85 7.49 -21.43
N SER A 177 -9.59 6.46 -21.01
CA SER A 177 -11.05 6.41 -21.17
C SER A 177 -11.76 7.51 -20.38
N PRO A 178 -12.63 8.32 -21.00
CA PRO A 178 -13.44 9.29 -20.27
C PRO A 178 -14.62 8.68 -19.51
N ARG A 179 -14.86 7.35 -19.64
CA ARG A 179 -16.00 6.64 -19.03
C ARG A 179 -15.65 5.88 -17.75
N SER A 180 -14.41 5.94 -17.31
CA SER A 180 -13.93 5.17 -16.15
C SER A 180 -14.14 5.89 -14.82
N PHE A 181 -15.23 6.65 -14.70
CA PHE A 181 -15.72 7.25 -13.48
C PHE A 181 -16.71 6.32 -12.77
N ASP A 182 -16.84 6.45 -11.47
CA ASP A 182 -17.67 5.60 -10.61
C ASP A 182 -19.08 6.16 -10.31
N GLY A 183 -19.47 7.27 -10.94
CA GLY A 183 -20.73 7.98 -10.66
C GLY A 183 -20.64 8.98 -9.51
N ARG A 184 -19.49 9.07 -8.84
CA ARG A 184 -19.22 9.97 -7.71
C ARG A 184 -17.96 10.81 -7.91
N GLY A 185 -17.54 10.97 -9.15
CA GLY A 185 -16.39 11.78 -9.51
C GLY A 185 -15.02 11.16 -9.22
N ASN A 186 -14.92 9.89 -8.81
CA ASN A 186 -13.66 9.19 -8.70
C ASN A 186 -13.31 8.53 -10.03
N TYR A 187 -12.03 8.51 -10.35
CA TYR A 187 -11.52 7.99 -11.60
C TYR A 187 -10.60 6.80 -11.39
N SER A 188 -10.82 5.70 -12.11
CA SER A 188 -9.99 4.50 -12.05
C SER A 188 -9.42 4.15 -13.41
N MET A 189 -8.12 3.84 -13.46
CA MET A 189 -7.45 3.38 -14.68
C MET A 189 -6.55 2.19 -14.38
N GLY A 190 -6.50 1.23 -15.30
CA GLY A 190 -5.55 0.13 -15.29
C GLY A 190 -4.32 0.45 -16.14
N LEU A 191 -3.15 0.17 -15.60
CA LEU A 191 -1.88 0.18 -16.32
C LEU A 191 -1.45 -1.28 -16.51
N THR A 192 -1.11 -1.66 -17.72
CA THR A 192 -0.75 -3.05 -18.06
C THR A 192 0.66 -3.40 -17.64
N GLU A 193 1.55 -2.41 -17.60
CA GLU A 193 2.99 -2.61 -17.37
C GLU A 193 3.52 -1.63 -16.33
N GLN A 194 4.23 -2.13 -15.31
CA GLN A 194 4.90 -1.28 -14.33
C GLN A 194 6.17 -0.61 -14.87
N ILE A 195 6.71 -1.12 -15.97
CA ILE A 195 7.99 -0.65 -16.58
C ILE A 195 7.89 0.76 -17.15
N ILE A 196 6.67 1.28 -17.37
CA ILE A 196 6.45 2.66 -17.81
C ILE A 196 7.02 3.71 -16.84
N PHE A 197 7.20 3.32 -15.57
CA PHE A 197 7.79 4.21 -14.56
C PHE A 197 9.31 4.18 -14.64
N PRO A 198 9.98 5.34 -14.73
CA PRO A 198 11.44 5.43 -14.87
C PRO A 198 12.21 4.96 -13.63
N GLU A 199 11.53 4.88 -12.48
CA GLU A 199 12.11 4.42 -11.22
C GLU A 199 12.40 2.92 -11.20
N ILE A 200 11.78 2.17 -12.12
CA ILE A 200 11.94 0.73 -12.22
C ILE A 200 13.04 0.41 -13.24
N ASN A 201 14.03 -0.35 -12.82
CA ASN A 201 15.05 -0.86 -13.71
C ASN A 201 14.54 -2.14 -14.40
N TYR A 202 14.48 -2.12 -15.74
CA TYR A 202 14.02 -3.25 -16.56
C TYR A 202 14.74 -4.56 -16.27
N ASP A 203 16.07 -4.51 -16.10
CA ASP A 203 16.90 -5.70 -15.88
C ASP A 203 16.61 -6.44 -14.56
N LYS A 204 15.99 -5.74 -13.60
CA LYS A 204 15.64 -6.30 -12.28
C LYS A 204 14.22 -6.82 -12.19
N VAL A 205 13.41 -6.59 -13.23
CA VAL A 205 12.00 -7.02 -13.24
C VAL A 205 11.91 -8.48 -13.66
N GLY A 206 11.54 -9.35 -12.74
CA GLY A 206 11.33 -10.77 -13.04
C GLY A 206 10.06 -11.07 -13.84
N LYS A 207 9.02 -10.25 -13.68
CA LYS A 207 7.73 -10.40 -14.36
C LYS A 207 7.04 -9.07 -14.55
N ILE A 208 6.50 -8.84 -15.74
CA ILE A 208 5.65 -7.67 -16.03
C ILE A 208 4.32 -7.84 -15.28
N ARG A 209 3.91 -6.79 -14.56
CA ARG A 209 2.67 -6.77 -13.78
C ARG A 209 1.89 -5.50 -14.06
N GLY A 210 0.58 -5.66 -14.14
CA GLY A 210 -0.32 -4.53 -14.19
C GLY A 210 -0.56 -3.94 -12.81
N MET A 211 -1.05 -2.70 -12.81
CA MET A 211 -1.50 -2.01 -11.61
C MET A 211 -2.74 -1.18 -11.87
N ASP A 212 -3.55 -1.04 -10.85
CA ASP A 212 -4.71 -0.16 -10.86
C ASP A 212 -4.37 1.13 -10.15
N VAL A 213 -4.72 2.25 -10.77
CA VAL A 213 -4.59 3.60 -10.20
C VAL A 213 -5.97 4.19 -10.06
N THR A 214 -6.39 4.45 -8.82
CA THR A 214 -7.66 5.09 -8.51
C THR A 214 -7.40 6.48 -7.93
N ILE A 215 -7.90 7.50 -8.61
CA ILE A 215 -7.85 8.90 -8.19
C ILE A 215 -9.16 9.23 -7.51
N VAL A 216 -9.12 9.44 -6.21
CA VAL A 216 -10.29 9.80 -5.41
C VAL A 216 -10.33 11.32 -5.27
N THR A 217 -11.47 11.88 -5.63
CA THR A 217 -11.72 13.33 -5.59
C THR A 217 -12.84 13.67 -4.62
N SER A 218 -12.98 14.93 -4.27
CA SER A 218 -14.12 15.44 -3.50
C SER A 218 -15.29 15.89 -4.38
N ALA A 219 -15.24 15.63 -5.69
CA ALA A 219 -16.32 15.91 -6.62
C ALA A 219 -17.58 15.11 -6.25
N LYS A 220 -18.74 15.67 -6.49
CA LYS A 220 -20.03 14.99 -6.24
C LYS A 220 -20.54 14.29 -7.50
N THR A 221 -20.18 14.80 -8.66
CA THR A 221 -20.59 14.29 -9.98
C THR A 221 -19.38 13.94 -10.86
N ASP A 222 -19.58 13.06 -11.81
CA ASP A 222 -18.54 12.69 -12.77
C ASP A 222 -18.13 13.84 -13.68
N GLU A 223 -19.03 14.79 -13.93
CA GLU A 223 -18.75 15.98 -14.73
C GLU A 223 -17.74 16.89 -14.02
N GLU A 224 -17.95 17.14 -12.72
CA GLU A 224 -17.01 17.89 -11.90
C GLU A 224 -15.63 17.21 -11.84
N GLY A 225 -15.62 15.87 -11.63
CA GLY A 225 -14.40 15.06 -11.61
C GLY A 225 -13.66 15.08 -12.93
N ARG A 226 -14.38 14.97 -14.06
CA ARG A 226 -13.82 15.01 -15.40
C ARG A 226 -13.17 16.36 -15.70
N GLU A 227 -13.83 17.45 -15.36
CA GLU A 227 -13.29 18.79 -15.61
C GLU A 227 -12.07 19.06 -14.72
N LEU A 228 -12.11 18.63 -13.44
CA LEU A 228 -10.96 18.69 -12.56
C LEU A 228 -9.75 17.98 -13.18
N LEU A 229 -9.90 16.73 -13.63
CA LEU A 229 -8.82 15.96 -14.22
C LEU A 229 -8.34 16.56 -15.56
N ARG A 230 -9.26 17.11 -16.36
CA ARG A 230 -8.93 17.81 -17.61
C ARG A 230 -8.05 19.03 -17.36
N LEU A 231 -8.43 19.88 -16.42
CA LEU A 231 -7.66 21.06 -16.04
C LEU A 231 -6.31 20.70 -15.38
N MET A 232 -6.22 19.52 -14.78
CA MET A 232 -4.97 18.93 -14.28
C MET A 232 -4.18 18.19 -15.36
N SER A 233 -4.47 18.44 -16.64
CA SER A 233 -3.74 17.90 -17.81
C SER A 233 -3.85 16.39 -18.03
N MET A 234 -4.92 15.75 -17.57
CA MET A 234 -5.16 14.31 -17.84
C MET A 234 -5.46 14.11 -19.34
N PRO A 235 -4.72 13.25 -20.05
CA PRO A 235 -4.89 13.06 -21.49
C PRO A 235 -6.07 12.14 -21.81
N PHE A 236 -7.28 12.66 -21.75
CA PHE A 236 -8.47 11.92 -22.15
C PHE A 236 -8.53 11.69 -23.66
N ARG A 237 -9.01 10.52 -24.05
CA ARG A 237 -9.26 10.21 -25.47
C ARG A 237 -10.35 11.13 -26.01
N GLN A 238 -10.02 11.84 -27.08
CA GLN A 238 -11.02 12.59 -27.86
C GLN A 238 -11.87 11.58 -28.65
N ARG A 239 -13.17 11.83 -28.70
CA ARG A 239 -14.13 11.04 -29.48
C ARG A 239 -14.06 11.39 -30.94
#